data_faa7ba39438538ca33538ffa20034be7
#
_entry.id   faa7ba39438538ca33538ffa20034be7
#
_cell.length_a   1.000
_cell.length_b   1.000
_cell.length_c   1.000
_cell.angle_alpha   90.00
_cell.angle_beta   90.00
_cell.angle_gamma   90.00
#
_symmetry.space_group_name_H-M   'P 1'
#
loop_
_entity.id
_entity.type
_entity.pdbx_description
1 polymer ?
#
loop_
_entity_poly.entity_id
_entity_poly.type
_entity_poly.pdbx_seq_one_letter_code
_entity_poly.pdbx_strand_id
1 'polypeptide(L)'
;MSLLNKISVLAVLQLLAVSAWADAPPRLEVAVADPSAPLTFIAYGDTRFTQRDGVANAVARRALVAREASEKPAAIFIGGDLVYEGSNPADFDTYKSETAAWSQAKIPIFPVLGNHEFRECGDQDVSPCLMNWWRAAAPSAVRSFRWYSVGLGPKILVLLLDSDSSLKPGSEQRTWFEQQITHTAAPVEFVLIVMHYPPVRDPIFPRAKDEKEIADYLSGHAHSLQARVVVVGSHVHNYERFSRDDVTYLVSGGGGAKPVPVLRIFGELSKLETAENFHYIRFRLEGGVLHGTMVRFDPERNAETAWTEPDRFEVKARDSSSPRTP
;
A
#
# COMPACT_ATOMS: atom_id res chain seq x y z
N MET A 1 59.67 -17.55 57.36
CA MET A 1 58.21 -17.71 57.49
C MET A 1 57.54 -16.64 56.62
N SER A 2 57.11 -16.98 55.51
CA SER A 2 56.44 -16.04 54.57
C SER A 2 55.20 -16.73 54.01
N LEU A 3 54.02 -16.21 54.39
CA LEU A 3 52.73 -16.63 53.84
C LEU A 3 52.55 -15.99 52.42
N LEU A 4 52.48 -16.80 51.39
CA LEU A 4 52.05 -16.38 50.05
C LEU A 4 50.54 -16.45 49.98
N ASN A 5 49.88 -15.30 49.83
CA ASN A 5 48.47 -15.16 49.48
C ASN A 5 48.24 -15.58 48.03
N LYS A 6 47.41 -16.60 47.85
CA LYS A 6 46.87 -16.95 46.54
C LYS A 6 45.62 -16.13 46.31
N ILE A 7 45.71 -15.16 45.40
CA ILE A 7 44.57 -14.44 44.86
C ILE A 7 44.03 -15.25 43.67
N SER A 8 42.88 -15.88 43.85
CA SER A 8 42.14 -16.50 42.77
C SER A 8 41.37 -15.42 42.00
N VAL A 9 41.79 -15.14 40.77
CA VAL A 9 41.05 -14.26 39.85
C VAL A 9 39.93 -15.11 39.21
N LEU A 10 38.70 -14.87 39.63
CA LEU A 10 37.50 -15.42 38.96
C LEU A 10 37.26 -14.59 37.71
N ALA A 11 37.56 -15.13 36.54
CA ALA A 11 37.18 -14.54 35.27
C ALA A 11 35.69 -14.79 35.04
N VAL A 12 34.87 -13.76 35.20
CA VAL A 12 33.47 -13.77 34.82
C VAL A 12 33.40 -13.57 33.31
N LEU A 13 33.18 -14.67 32.56
CA LEU A 13 32.82 -14.60 31.14
C LEU A 13 31.40 -14.02 31.08
N GLN A 14 31.27 -12.76 30.77
CA GLN A 14 30.00 -12.20 30.25
C GLN A 14 29.80 -12.69 28.83
N LEU A 15 28.94 -13.68 28.67
CA LEU A 15 28.35 -13.99 27.36
C LEU A 15 27.47 -12.80 26.97
N LEU A 16 27.99 -11.90 26.14
CA LEU A 16 27.17 -10.99 25.37
C LEU A 16 26.39 -11.85 24.36
N ALA A 17 25.13 -12.12 24.65
CA ALA A 17 24.20 -12.62 23.68
C ALA A 17 24.06 -11.52 22.61
N VAL A 18 24.80 -11.64 21.52
CA VAL A 18 24.53 -10.93 20.29
C VAL A 18 23.24 -11.56 19.76
N SER A 19 22.09 -10.98 20.11
CA SER A 19 20.85 -11.26 19.39
C SER A 19 21.13 -10.86 17.95
N ALA A 20 21.25 -11.84 17.06
CA ALA A 20 21.17 -11.60 15.63
C ALA A 20 19.78 -11.00 15.42
N TRP A 21 19.73 -9.70 15.23
CA TRP A 21 18.53 -9.02 14.77
C TRP A 21 18.30 -9.56 13.36
N ALA A 22 17.23 -10.31 13.15
CA ALA A 22 16.73 -10.48 11.81
C ALA A 22 16.58 -9.08 11.22
N ASP A 23 17.08 -8.85 10.00
CA ASP A 23 17.01 -7.54 9.37
C ASP A 23 15.57 -7.03 9.46
N ALA A 24 15.39 -5.83 9.99
CA ALA A 24 14.05 -5.24 10.10
C ALA A 24 13.53 -4.87 8.70
N PRO A 25 12.21 -4.96 8.45
CA PRO A 25 11.63 -4.48 7.19
C PRO A 25 12.09 -3.06 6.87
N PRO A 26 12.55 -2.80 5.64
CA PRO A 26 13.21 -1.54 5.31
C PRO A 26 12.24 -0.37 5.34
N ARG A 27 12.78 0.79 5.68
CA ARG A 27 12.16 2.09 5.44
C ARG A 27 12.88 2.77 4.28
N LEU A 28 12.13 3.07 3.24
CA LEU A 28 12.60 3.80 2.06
C LEU A 28 12.21 5.27 2.19
N GLU A 29 12.93 6.16 1.48
CA GLU A 29 12.62 7.59 1.50
C GLU A 29 12.49 8.12 0.06
N VAL A 30 11.40 8.83 -0.21
CA VAL A 30 11.21 9.62 -1.42
C VAL A 30 11.42 11.08 -1.06
N ALA A 31 12.56 11.61 -1.48
CA ALA A 31 12.88 13.01 -1.26
C ALA A 31 11.98 13.93 -2.10
N VAL A 32 11.49 15.00 -1.48
CA VAL A 32 10.77 16.08 -2.17
C VAL A 32 11.65 17.32 -2.16
N ALA A 33 11.75 17.97 -3.31
CA ALA A 33 12.67 19.13 -3.48
C ALA A 33 12.24 20.33 -2.62
N ASP A 34 10.94 20.55 -2.50
CA ASP A 34 10.34 21.60 -1.66
C ASP A 34 9.21 21.00 -0.81
N PRO A 35 9.44 20.79 0.49
CA PRO A 35 8.40 20.27 1.39
C PRO A 35 7.19 21.18 1.60
N SER A 36 7.26 22.44 1.18
CA SER A 36 6.16 23.41 1.25
C SER A 36 5.29 23.39 -0.01
N ALA A 37 5.83 22.89 -1.13
CA ALA A 37 5.07 22.77 -2.37
C ALA A 37 4.04 21.63 -2.30
N PRO A 38 2.95 21.74 -3.07
CA PRO A 38 1.98 20.66 -3.17
C PRO A 38 2.63 19.36 -3.64
N LEU A 39 2.37 18.27 -2.91
CA LEU A 39 2.92 16.95 -3.18
C LEU A 39 1.84 16.04 -3.76
N THR A 40 2.05 15.54 -4.98
CA THR A 40 1.11 14.62 -5.65
C THR A 40 1.68 13.22 -5.67
N PHE A 41 0.86 12.21 -5.37
CA PHE A 41 1.16 10.78 -5.49
C PHE A 41 -0.09 10.00 -5.87
N ILE A 42 0.08 8.74 -6.28
CA ILE A 42 -1.00 7.90 -6.80
C ILE A 42 -1.04 6.59 -6.02
N ALA A 43 -2.25 6.04 -5.79
CA ALA A 43 -2.45 4.72 -5.23
C ALA A 43 -3.65 4.01 -5.88
N TYR A 44 -3.47 2.74 -6.27
CA TYR A 44 -4.48 1.85 -6.81
C TYR A 44 -3.91 0.43 -6.94
N GLY A 45 -4.70 -0.57 -7.36
CA GLY A 45 -4.20 -1.93 -7.59
C GLY A 45 -4.96 -2.69 -8.65
N ASP A 46 -4.78 -4.02 -8.68
CA ASP A 46 -5.43 -4.94 -9.63
C ASP A 46 -5.12 -4.61 -11.11
N THR A 47 -3.87 -4.24 -11.38
CA THR A 47 -3.41 -3.92 -12.73
C THR A 47 -3.33 -5.15 -13.62
N ARG A 48 -2.96 -6.30 -13.06
CA ARG A 48 -2.89 -7.61 -13.74
C ARG A 48 -2.18 -7.55 -15.08
N PHE A 49 -0.97 -7.03 -15.10
CA PHE A 49 -0.14 -7.04 -16.30
C PHE A 49 0.04 -8.46 -16.81
N THR A 50 -0.38 -8.69 -18.07
CA THR A 50 -0.30 -9.98 -18.76
C THR A 50 -0.61 -9.80 -20.23
N GLN A 51 -0.16 -10.75 -21.07
CA GLN A 51 -0.56 -10.89 -22.47
C GLN A 51 -1.78 -11.82 -22.64
N ARG A 52 -2.28 -12.41 -21.54
CA ARG A 52 -3.43 -13.32 -21.59
C ARG A 52 -4.71 -12.55 -21.87
N ASP A 53 -5.42 -12.96 -22.90
CA ASP A 53 -6.69 -12.33 -23.29
C ASP A 53 -7.80 -12.59 -22.26
N GLY A 54 -8.71 -11.63 -22.12
CA GLY A 54 -9.95 -11.76 -21.35
C GLY A 54 -9.82 -11.70 -19.82
N VAL A 55 -8.61 -11.54 -19.28
CA VAL A 55 -8.39 -11.49 -17.82
C VAL A 55 -8.14 -10.08 -17.29
N ALA A 56 -7.73 -9.17 -18.16
CA ALA A 56 -7.57 -7.75 -17.87
C ALA A 56 -7.80 -6.90 -19.13
N ASN A 57 -8.15 -5.64 -18.98
CA ASN A 57 -8.31 -4.69 -20.07
C ASN A 57 -6.97 -3.96 -20.32
N ALA A 58 -6.23 -4.43 -21.32
CA ALA A 58 -4.94 -3.86 -21.68
C ALA A 58 -5.03 -2.42 -22.22
N VAL A 59 -6.18 -2.03 -22.83
CA VAL A 59 -6.40 -0.66 -23.31
C VAL A 59 -6.52 0.29 -22.11
N ALA A 60 -7.37 -0.06 -21.14
CA ALA A 60 -7.53 0.73 -19.92
C ALA A 60 -6.21 0.82 -19.14
N ARG A 61 -5.53 -0.31 -18.92
CA ARG A 61 -4.26 -0.36 -18.21
C ARG A 61 -3.19 0.56 -18.82
N ARG A 62 -3.00 0.52 -20.14
CA ARG A 62 -2.07 1.41 -20.85
C ARG A 62 -2.50 2.89 -20.81
N ALA A 63 -3.79 3.17 -20.87
CA ALA A 63 -4.30 4.53 -20.75
C ALA A 63 -4.04 5.12 -19.36
N LEU A 64 -4.27 4.32 -18.29
CA LEU A 64 -3.96 4.72 -16.91
C LEU A 64 -2.47 5.03 -16.77
N VAL A 65 -1.59 4.10 -17.16
CA VAL A 65 -0.13 4.29 -17.11
C VAL A 65 0.33 5.57 -17.82
N ALA A 66 -0.18 5.83 -19.03
CA ALA A 66 0.18 7.03 -19.78
C ALA A 66 -0.29 8.31 -19.07
N ARG A 67 -1.50 8.29 -18.52
CA ARG A 67 -2.07 9.44 -17.78
C ARG A 67 -1.27 9.71 -16.50
N GLU A 68 -1.00 8.69 -15.71
CA GLU A 68 -0.22 8.78 -14.48
C GLU A 68 1.18 9.33 -14.72
N ALA A 69 1.87 8.86 -15.77
CA ALA A 69 3.17 9.39 -16.15
C ALA A 69 3.11 10.89 -16.51
N SER A 70 2.03 11.33 -17.14
CA SER A 70 1.83 12.75 -17.50
C SER A 70 1.59 13.66 -16.28
N GLU A 71 1.04 13.11 -15.20
CA GLU A 71 0.79 13.84 -13.95
C GLU A 71 2.07 14.02 -13.11
N LYS A 72 3.15 13.29 -13.44
CA LYS A 72 4.46 13.36 -12.77
C LYS A 72 4.36 13.26 -11.25
N PRO A 73 3.69 12.23 -10.70
CA PRO A 73 3.59 12.06 -9.26
C PRO A 73 4.96 11.78 -8.63
N ALA A 74 5.12 12.14 -7.36
CA ALA A 74 6.33 11.85 -6.60
C ALA A 74 6.52 10.34 -6.38
N ALA A 75 5.42 9.55 -6.35
CA ALA A 75 5.43 8.10 -6.24
C ALA A 75 4.10 7.50 -6.71
N ILE A 76 4.15 6.20 -7.09
CA ILE A 76 2.96 5.38 -7.32
C ILE A 76 3.01 4.18 -6.38
N PHE A 77 1.92 3.95 -5.64
CA PHE A 77 1.73 2.82 -4.74
C PHE A 77 0.73 1.84 -5.37
N ILE A 78 1.16 0.58 -5.57
CA ILE A 78 0.31 -0.45 -6.20
C ILE A 78 -0.18 -1.42 -5.13
N GLY A 79 -1.50 -1.50 -4.96
CA GLY A 79 -2.20 -2.28 -3.94
C GLY A 79 -2.28 -3.79 -4.24
N GLY A 80 -1.27 -4.39 -4.87
CA GLY A 80 -1.23 -5.82 -5.20
C GLY A 80 -1.93 -6.19 -6.52
N ASP A 81 -1.87 -7.47 -6.86
CA ASP A 81 -2.31 -8.00 -8.15
C ASP A 81 -1.70 -7.21 -9.32
N LEU A 82 -0.39 -6.93 -9.20
CA LEU A 82 0.39 -6.24 -10.22
C LEU A 82 0.40 -7.03 -11.51
N VAL A 83 0.66 -8.34 -11.43
CA VAL A 83 0.64 -9.29 -12.54
C VAL A 83 -0.55 -10.23 -12.45
N TYR A 84 -0.90 -10.91 -13.53
CA TYR A 84 -1.97 -11.89 -13.51
C TYR A 84 -1.53 -13.22 -12.90
N GLU A 85 -0.25 -13.61 -13.08
CA GLU A 85 0.28 -14.89 -12.62
C GLU A 85 1.71 -14.72 -12.11
N GLY A 86 1.91 -14.77 -10.81
CA GLY A 86 3.20 -14.51 -10.16
C GLY A 86 4.28 -15.56 -10.47
N SER A 87 3.89 -16.79 -10.85
CA SER A 87 4.81 -17.83 -11.33
C SER A 87 5.34 -17.56 -12.74
N ASN A 88 4.66 -16.68 -13.52
CA ASN A 88 4.97 -16.44 -14.92
C ASN A 88 5.87 -15.21 -15.13
N PRO A 89 7.18 -15.38 -15.43
CA PRO A 89 8.07 -14.25 -15.71
C PRO A 89 7.62 -13.34 -16.85
N ALA A 90 6.89 -13.87 -17.86
CA ALA A 90 6.42 -13.11 -19.01
C ALA A 90 5.36 -12.04 -18.62
N ASP A 91 4.62 -12.26 -17.54
CA ASP A 91 3.71 -11.26 -17.00
C ASP A 91 4.49 -10.07 -16.41
N PHE A 92 5.61 -10.32 -15.76
CA PHE A 92 6.51 -9.26 -15.27
C PHE A 92 7.24 -8.54 -16.43
N ASP A 93 7.51 -9.21 -17.55
CA ASP A 93 8.04 -8.56 -18.75
C ASP A 93 6.98 -7.66 -19.38
N THR A 94 5.71 -8.07 -19.36
CA THR A 94 4.58 -7.24 -19.77
C THR A 94 4.45 -6.01 -18.87
N TYR A 95 4.55 -6.19 -17.55
CA TYR A 95 4.60 -5.07 -16.59
C TYR A 95 5.70 -4.07 -16.97
N LYS A 96 6.94 -4.50 -17.12
CA LYS A 96 8.06 -3.61 -17.45
C LYS A 96 7.85 -2.88 -18.79
N SER A 97 7.35 -3.60 -19.79
CA SER A 97 7.10 -3.04 -21.11
C SER A 97 5.99 -1.99 -21.10
N GLU A 98 4.83 -2.31 -20.52
CA GLU A 98 3.68 -1.39 -20.51
C GLU A 98 3.90 -0.20 -19.55
N THR A 99 4.74 -0.32 -18.52
CA THR A 99 5.05 0.76 -17.59
C THR A 99 6.31 1.57 -17.93
N ALA A 100 6.85 1.41 -19.15
CA ALA A 100 8.04 2.13 -19.59
C ALA A 100 7.92 3.66 -19.41
N ALA A 101 6.72 4.23 -19.53
CA ALA A 101 6.47 5.65 -19.32
C ALA A 101 6.77 6.10 -17.88
N TRP A 102 6.49 5.28 -16.87
CA TRP A 102 6.84 5.59 -15.48
C TRP A 102 8.36 5.62 -15.29
N SER A 103 9.06 4.62 -15.86
CA SER A 103 10.52 4.55 -15.80
C SER A 103 11.20 5.73 -16.51
N GLN A 104 10.69 6.12 -17.68
CA GLN A 104 11.17 7.30 -18.43
C GLN A 104 10.93 8.59 -17.65
N ALA A 105 9.82 8.70 -16.95
CA ALA A 105 9.50 9.84 -16.08
C ALA A 105 10.22 9.75 -14.71
N LYS A 106 10.99 8.68 -14.44
CA LYS A 106 11.70 8.41 -13.18
C LYS A 106 10.78 8.40 -11.96
N ILE A 107 9.56 7.92 -12.11
CA ILE A 107 8.59 7.81 -11.03
C ILE A 107 8.90 6.54 -10.22
N PRO A 108 9.16 6.63 -8.91
CA PRO A 108 9.34 5.46 -8.07
C PRO A 108 8.02 4.72 -7.85
N ILE A 109 8.06 3.38 -7.96
CA ILE A 109 6.91 2.49 -7.82
C ILE A 109 7.10 1.63 -6.60
N PHE A 110 6.06 1.52 -5.77
CA PHE A 110 6.04 0.78 -4.51
C PHE A 110 4.86 -0.19 -4.49
N PRO A 111 5.02 -1.44 -4.95
CA PRO A 111 3.96 -2.44 -4.93
C PRO A 111 3.90 -3.19 -3.61
N VAL A 112 2.69 -3.60 -3.19
CA VAL A 112 2.47 -4.67 -2.23
C VAL A 112 2.18 -5.98 -2.96
N LEU A 113 2.18 -7.09 -2.23
CA LEU A 113 1.77 -8.40 -2.72
C LEU A 113 0.24 -8.52 -2.69
N GLY A 114 -0.34 -9.14 -3.73
CA GLY A 114 -1.72 -9.60 -3.78
C GLY A 114 -1.77 -11.11 -4.03
N ASN A 115 -2.96 -11.69 -4.10
CA ASN A 115 -3.10 -13.14 -4.30
C ASN A 115 -2.62 -13.60 -5.68
N HIS A 116 -2.63 -12.75 -6.68
CA HIS A 116 -2.12 -13.06 -8.01
C HIS A 116 -0.60 -13.15 -8.07
N GLU A 117 0.12 -12.46 -7.17
CA GLU A 117 1.57 -12.64 -7.01
C GLU A 117 1.94 -14.04 -6.55
N PHE A 118 1.03 -14.80 -5.92
CA PHE A 118 1.24 -16.19 -5.50
C PHE A 118 0.60 -17.24 -6.42
N ARG A 119 -0.11 -16.78 -7.43
CA ARG A 119 -0.85 -17.65 -8.33
C ARG A 119 0.09 -18.63 -9.04
N GLU A 120 -0.34 -19.92 -9.10
CA GLU A 120 0.37 -21.04 -9.71
C GLU A 120 1.75 -21.37 -9.09
N CYS A 121 2.07 -20.84 -7.90
CA CYS A 121 3.28 -21.25 -7.17
C CYS A 121 3.08 -22.43 -6.23
N GLY A 122 1.85 -22.89 -6.07
CA GLY A 122 1.51 -23.98 -5.14
C GLY A 122 1.48 -23.52 -3.66
N ASP A 123 0.70 -24.24 -2.86
CA ASP A 123 0.45 -23.86 -1.46
C ASP A 123 1.65 -24.13 -0.53
N GLN A 124 2.60 -24.96 -0.94
CA GLN A 124 3.72 -25.37 -0.09
C GLN A 124 4.99 -24.56 -0.29
N ASP A 125 5.20 -23.99 -1.47
CA ASP A 125 6.40 -23.19 -1.76
C ASP A 125 6.07 -21.98 -2.65
N VAL A 126 5.93 -20.82 -2.04
CA VAL A 126 5.71 -19.54 -2.72
C VAL A 126 7.02 -18.85 -3.15
N SER A 127 8.18 -19.45 -2.85
CA SER A 127 9.49 -18.83 -3.11
C SER A 127 9.72 -18.47 -4.57
N PRO A 128 9.33 -19.29 -5.58
CA PRO A 128 9.50 -18.90 -6.98
C PRO A 128 8.75 -17.62 -7.35
N CYS A 129 7.52 -17.46 -6.87
CA CYS A 129 6.70 -16.26 -7.08
C CYS A 129 7.32 -15.03 -6.41
N LEU A 130 7.72 -15.15 -5.15
CA LEU A 130 8.40 -14.07 -4.42
C LEU A 130 9.70 -13.67 -5.12
N MET A 131 10.48 -14.63 -5.62
CA MET A 131 11.69 -14.32 -6.36
C MET A 131 11.43 -13.54 -7.65
N ASN A 132 10.35 -13.85 -8.37
CA ASN A 132 9.94 -13.09 -9.55
C ASN A 132 9.54 -11.67 -9.18
N TRP A 133 8.72 -11.51 -8.14
CA TRP A 133 8.28 -10.21 -7.65
C TRP A 133 9.45 -9.34 -7.17
N TRP A 134 10.36 -9.89 -6.35
CA TRP A 134 11.54 -9.15 -5.88
C TRP A 134 12.49 -8.73 -7.00
N ARG A 135 12.62 -9.55 -8.06
CA ARG A 135 13.49 -9.23 -9.19
C ARG A 135 12.90 -8.18 -10.13
N ALA A 136 11.60 -8.20 -10.31
CA ALA A 136 10.95 -7.48 -11.38
C ALA A 136 10.17 -6.23 -10.94
N ALA A 137 9.61 -6.22 -9.74
CA ALA A 137 8.66 -5.22 -9.30
C ALA A 137 9.09 -4.50 -8.00
N ALA A 138 9.54 -5.23 -6.99
CA ALA A 138 9.89 -4.64 -5.71
C ALA A 138 11.15 -3.76 -5.80
N PRO A 139 11.23 -2.66 -5.03
CA PRO A 139 12.48 -1.91 -4.87
C PRO A 139 13.61 -2.83 -4.37
N SER A 140 14.83 -2.60 -4.82
CA SER A 140 15.97 -3.49 -4.51
C SER A 140 16.23 -3.64 -3.00
N ALA A 141 15.96 -2.61 -2.21
CA ALA A 141 16.10 -2.64 -0.75
C ALA A 141 15.03 -3.49 -0.05
N VAL A 142 13.93 -3.82 -0.73
CA VAL A 142 12.82 -4.64 -0.19
C VAL A 142 13.07 -6.14 -0.40
N ARG A 143 14.12 -6.53 -1.14
CA ARG A 143 14.45 -7.95 -1.35
C ARG A 143 14.56 -8.69 -0.03
N SER A 144 13.90 -9.85 0.06
CA SER A 144 13.74 -10.69 1.24
C SER A 144 12.66 -10.26 2.23
N PHE A 145 11.98 -9.12 2.02
CA PHE A 145 10.86 -8.66 2.83
C PHE A 145 9.56 -8.72 2.03
N ARG A 146 8.45 -8.86 2.73
CA ARG A 146 7.10 -8.90 2.16
C ARG A 146 6.28 -7.65 2.50
N TRP A 147 6.72 -6.89 3.51
CA TRP A 147 6.16 -5.60 3.93
C TRP A 147 7.28 -4.62 4.23
N TYR A 148 7.00 -3.34 4.12
CA TYR A 148 7.97 -2.28 4.27
C TYR A 148 7.29 -0.92 4.45
N SER A 149 8.08 0.13 4.67
CA SER A 149 7.55 1.50 4.76
C SER A 149 8.26 2.45 3.81
N VAL A 150 7.58 3.55 3.47
CA VAL A 150 8.11 4.63 2.63
C VAL A 150 7.79 5.96 3.31
N GLY A 151 8.82 6.76 3.59
CA GLY A 151 8.67 8.18 3.88
C GLY A 151 8.49 8.94 2.57
N LEU A 152 7.36 9.60 2.38
CA LEU A 152 7.09 10.42 1.20
C LEU A 152 7.15 11.90 1.61
N GLY A 153 8.33 12.49 1.43
CA GLY A 153 8.66 13.74 2.07
C GLY A 153 8.55 13.67 3.60
N PRO A 154 8.54 14.79 4.32
CA PRO A 154 8.52 14.77 5.78
C PRO A 154 7.16 14.47 6.39
N LYS A 155 6.07 14.67 5.64
CA LYS A 155 4.71 14.69 6.21
C LYS A 155 3.88 13.43 6.02
N ILE A 156 4.33 12.50 5.16
CA ILE A 156 3.57 11.27 4.86
C ILE A 156 4.44 10.06 5.15
N LEU A 157 3.92 9.14 5.95
CA LEU A 157 4.45 7.79 6.11
C LEU A 157 3.51 6.82 5.40
N VAL A 158 4.05 5.98 4.52
CA VAL A 158 3.30 4.93 3.84
C VAL A 158 3.73 3.58 4.38
N LEU A 159 2.79 2.79 4.90
CA LEU A 159 2.98 1.43 5.37
C LEU A 159 2.43 0.48 4.30
N LEU A 160 3.29 -0.34 3.73
CA LEU A 160 2.95 -1.30 2.68
C LEU A 160 2.90 -2.69 3.31
N LEU A 161 1.69 -3.24 3.42
CA LEU A 161 1.42 -4.50 4.11
C LEU A 161 1.18 -5.64 3.12
N ASP A 162 1.66 -6.82 3.47
CA ASP A 162 1.30 -8.06 2.80
C ASP A 162 0.09 -8.68 3.49
N SER A 163 -1.08 -8.51 2.90
CA SER A 163 -2.33 -9.06 3.44
C SER A 163 -2.53 -10.56 3.20
N ASP A 164 -1.63 -11.22 2.47
CA ASP A 164 -1.54 -12.68 2.39
C ASP A 164 -0.75 -13.30 3.56
N SER A 165 0.02 -12.49 4.28
CA SER A 165 0.63 -12.87 5.55
C SER A 165 -0.30 -12.59 6.73
N SER A 166 -0.06 -13.24 7.87
CA SER A 166 -0.89 -13.03 9.06
C SER A 166 -0.80 -11.59 9.57
N LEU A 167 -1.98 -11.01 9.82
CA LEU A 167 -2.19 -9.70 10.45
C LEU A 167 -2.79 -9.83 11.86
N LYS A 168 -2.84 -11.05 12.41
CA LYS A 168 -3.35 -11.29 13.76
C LYS A 168 -2.45 -10.67 14.82
N PRO A 169 -3.00 -10.28 15.97
CA PRO A 169 -2.21 -9.81 17.11
C PRO A 169 -1.08 -10.79 17.45
N GLY A 170 0.13 -10.27 17.61
CA GLY A 170 1.33 -11.06 17.92
C GLY A 170 2.05 -11.66 16.71
N SER A 171 1.52 -11.56 15.49
CA SER A 171 2.30 -11.90 14.29
C SER A 171 3.40 -10.86 14.06
N GLU A 172 4.46 -11.27 13.36
CA GLU A 172 5.62 -10.41 13.09
C GLU A 172 5.23 -9.12 12.36
N GLN A 173 4.45 -9.24 11.28
CA GLN A 173 3.99 -8.09 10.51
C GLN A 173 3.08 -7.17 11.35
N ARG A 174 2.17 -7.76 12.16
CA ARG A 174 1.29 -6.96 13.03
C ARG A 174 2.08 -6.21 14.09
N THR A 175 3.04 -6.84 14.72
CA THR A 175 3.92 -6.20 15.70
C THR A 175 4.71 -5.05 15.08
N TRP A 176 5.28 -5.27 13.88
CA TRP A 176 5.96 -4.23 13.13
C TRP A 176 5.01 -3.07 12.77
N PHE A 177 3.81 -3.37 12.26
CA PHE A 177 2.80 -2.36 11.93
C PHE A 177 2.44 -1.48 13.12
N GLU A 178 2.17 -2.09 14.27
CA GLU A 178 1.85 -1.37 15.52
C GLU A 178 2.99 -0.45 15.94
N GLN A 179 4.23 -0.92 15.86
CA GLN A 179 5.41 -0.10 16.16
C GLN A 179 5.51 1.10 15.19
N GLN A 180 5.34 0.88 13.89
CA GLN A 180 5.43 1.97 12.91
C GLN A 180 4.37 3.04 13.15
N ILE A 181 3.12 2.66 13.37
CA ILE A 181 2.00 3.60 13.47
C ILE A 181 1.98 4.35 14.82
N THR A 182 2.35 3.69 15.93
CA THR A 182 2.36 4.30 17.26
C THR A 182 3.57 5.19 17.50
N HIS A 183 4.72 4.88 16.88
CA HIS A 183 5.93 5.69 16.98
C HIS A 183 6.05 6.74 15.87
N THR A 184 4.97 6.99 15.15
CA THR A 184 4.93 8.06 14.16
C THR A 184 5.10 9.42 14.88
N ALA A 185 6.25 10.07 14.61
CA ALA A 185 6.59 11.35 15.23
C ALA A 185 6.37 12.52 14.27
N ALA A 186 6.28 13.73 14.81
CA ALA A 186 6.32 14.94 13.99
C ALA A 186 7.58 14.94 13.10
N PRO A 187 7.49 15.44 11.85
CA PRO A 187 6.39 16.21 11.27
C PRO A 187 5.36 15.40 10.47
N VAL A 188 5.26 14.07 10.65
CA VAL A 188 4.30 13.24 9.91
C VAL A 188 2.87 13.63 10.27
N GLU A 189 2.12 14.07 9.27
CA GLU A 189 0.70 14.50 9.38
C GLU A 189 -0.27 13.38 8.94
N PHE A 190 0.19 12.50 8.03
CA PHE A 190 -0.63 11.44 7.46
C PHE A 190 0.11 10.10 7.44
N VAL A 191 -0.61 9.04 7.78
CA VAL A 191 -0.20 7.65 7.54
C VAL A 191 -1.10 7.05 6.48
N LEU A 192 -0.52 6.63 5.36
CA LEU A 192 -1.19 5.86 4.33
C LEU A 192 -0.88 4.38 4.55
N ILE A 193 -1.89 3.53 4.62
CA ILE A 193 -1.72 2.07 4.69
C ILE A 193 -2.16 1.50 3.35
N VAL A 194 -1.24 0.84 2.64
CA VAL A 194 -1.53 0.18 1.36
C VAL A 194 -1.46 -1.33 1.56
N MET A 195 -2.52 -2.03 1.18
CA MET A 195 -2.62 -3.48 1.30
C MET A 195 -3.55 -4.04 0.21
N HIS A 196 -3.46 -5.33 -0.08
CA HIS A 196 -4.27 -5.89 -1.15
C HIS A 196 -5.72 -6.14 -0.70
N TYR A 197 -5.95 -6.93 0.35
CA TYR A 197 -7.30 -7.18 0.83
C TYR A 197 -7.82 -5.99 1.66
N PRO A 198 -8.88 -5.28 1.21
CA PRO A 198 -9.39 -4.12 1.91
C PRO A 198 -10.07 -4.53 3.24
N PRO A 199 -9.69 -3.92 4.37
CA PRO A 199 -10.26 -4.27 5.67
C PRO A 199 -11.71 -3.82 5.84
N VAL A 200 -12.11 -2.80 5.07
CA VAL A 200 -13.49 -2.30 4.98
C VAL A 200 -13.89 -2.25 3.51
N ARG A 201 -14.98 -2.91 3.17
CA ARG A 201 -15.53 -3.04 1.81
C ARG A 201 -17.00 -3.40 1.84
N ASP A 202 -17.65 -3.38 0.69
CA ASP A 202 -19.00 -3.94 0.50
C ASP A 202 -19.02 -5.42 0.92
N PRO A 203 -19.99 -5.83 1.76
CA PRO A 203 -20.05 -7.17 2.35
C PRO A 203 -20.33 -8.31 1.36
N ILE A 204 -20.62 -8.02 0.10
CA ILE A 204 -20.92 -9.03 -0.92
C ILE A 204 -19.80 -10.06 -1.13
N PHE A 205 -18.57 -9.66 -0.88
CA PHE A 205 -17.42 -10.55 -0.99
C PHE A 205 -17.06 -11.10 0.40
N PRO A 206 -16.90 -12.43 0.56
CA PRO A 206 -16.44 -13.00 1.81
C PRO A 206 -15.03 -12.48 2.14
N ARG A 207 -14.76 -12.32 3.42
CA ARG A 207 -13.41 -11.99 3.88
C ARG A 207 -12.47 -13.14 3.59
N ALA A 208 -11.32 -12.82 3.04
CA ALA A 208 -10.39 -13.85 2.56
C ALA A 208 -9.33 -14.22 3.60
N LYS A 209 -8.89 -13.26 4.41
CA LYS A 209 -7.75 -13.39 5.33
C LYS A 209 -7.99 -12.60 6.63
N ASP A 210 -6.91 -12.18 7.25
CA ASP A 210 -6.91 -11.43 8.52
C ASP A 210 -7.03 -9.90 8.30
N GLU A 211 -7.49 -9.43 7.13
CA GLU A 211 -7.54 -8.00 6.78
C GLU A 211 -8.38 -7.17 7.77
N LYS A 212 -9.41 -7.77 8.36
CA LYS A 212 -10.25 -7.15 9.38
C LYS A 212 -9.45 -6.69 10.61
N GLU A 213 -8.38 -7.39 10.95
CA GLU A 213 -7.56 -7.10 12.13
C GLU A 213 -6.96 -5.68 12.09
N ILE A 214 -6.70 -5.15 10.91
CA ILE A 214 -6.22 -3.76 10.73
C ILE A 214 -7.34 -2.76 11.06
N ALA A 215 -8.57 -2.99 10.54
CA ALA A 215 -9.70 -2.11 10.86
C ALA A 215 -10.06 -2.17 12.35
N ASP A 216 -10.06 -3.36 12.96
CA ASP A 216 -10.35 -3.53 14.39
C ASP A 216 -9.31 -2.79 15.26
N TYR A 217 -8.03 -2.87 14.90
CA TYR A 217 -6.98 -2.09 15.59
C TYR A 217 -7.20 -0.59 15.45
N LEU A 218 -7.43 -0.12 14.23
CA LEU A 218 -7.61 1.32 13.96
C LEU A 218 -8.85 1.87 14.63
N SER A 219 -9.94 1.11 14.73
CA SER A 219 -11.16 1.51 15.45
C SER A 219 -10.88 1.86 16.92
N GLY A 220 -9.98 1.10 17.56
CA GLY A 220 -9.59 1.37 18.95
C GLY A 220 -8.52 2.44 19.14
N HIS A 221 -7.72 2.77 18.13
CA HIS A 221 -6.48 3.52 18.31
C HIS A 221 -6.38 4.79 17.44
N ALA A 222 -7.07 4.86 16.28
CA ALA A 222 -6.85 5.94 15.32
C ALA A 222 -7.07 7.34 15.91
N HIS A 223 -8.02 7.50 16.82
CA HIS A 223 -8.33 8.78 17.46
C HIS A 223 -7.17 9.33 18.32
N SER A 224 -6.31 8.45 18.86
CA SER A 224 -5.17 8.82 19.69
C SER A 224 -3.86 9.01 18.90
N LEU A 225 -3.82 8.60 17.63
CA LEU A 225 -2.65 8.77 16.77
C LEU A 225 -2.41 10.26 16.46
N GLN A 226 -1.15 10.64 16.32
CA GLN A 226 -0.80 12.00 15.91
C GLN A 226 -1.19 12.28 14.45
N ALA A 227 -0.93 11.34 13.56
CA ALA A 227 -1.24 11.43 12.13
C ALA A 227 -2.67 10.98 11.83
N ARG A 228 -3.25 11.52 10.77
CA ARG A 228 -4.50 11.01 10.18
C ARG A 228 -4.21 9.77 9.36
N VAL A 229 -5.11 8.80 9.41
CA VAL A 229 -4.92 7.51 8.74
C VAL A 229 -5.84 7.39 7.53
N VAL A 230 -5.25 6.97 6.40
CA VAL A 230 -5.96 6.58 5.18
C VAL A 230 -5.54 5.16 4.82
N VAL A 231 -6.50 4.27 4.61
CA VAL A 231 -6.25 2.88 4.18
C VAL A 231 -6.68 2.73 2.73
N VAL A 232 -5.79 2.24 1.87
CA VAL A 232 -6.07 1.91 0.47
C VAL A 232 -5.93 0.41 0.29
N GLY A 233 -7.05 -0.27 0.08
CA GLY A 233 -7.12 -1.66 -0.32
C GLY A 233 -7.45 -1.79 -1.80
N SER A 234 -7.25 -2.98 -2.35
CA SER A 234 -7.54 -3.35 -3.74
C SER A 234 -8.40 -4.62 -3.79
N HIS A 235 -8.05 -5.64 -4.59
CA HIS A 235 -8.69 -6.97 -4.62
C HIS A 235 -10.14 -6.99 -5.14
N VAL A 236 -10.96 -6.06 -4.70
CA VAL A 236 -12.31 -5.88 -5.24
C VAL A 236 -12.19 -4.87 -6.38
N HIS A 237 -12.43 -5.32 -7.61
CA HIS A 237 -12.15 -4.54 -8.82
C HIS A 237 -13.17 -3.42 -9.03
N ASN A 238 -13.31 -2.54 -8.04
CA ASN A 238 -14.20 -1.39 -8.04
C ASN A 238 -13.61 -0.24 -7.23
N TYR A 239 -14.39 0.82 -7.05
CA TYR A 239 -14.08 1.93 -6.17
C TYR A 239 -15.10 2.04 -5.05
N GLU A 240 -14.60 2.10 -3.81
CA GLU A 240 -15.43 2.34 -2.62
C GLU A 240 -14.72 3.30 -1.68
N ARG A 241 -15.48 4.15 -0.97
CA ARG A 241 -14.94 5.03 0.07
C ARG A 241 -15.82 5.00 1.31
N PHE A 242 -15.18 4.85 2.46
CA PHE A 242 -15.81 4.85 3.78
C PHE A 242 -15.07 5.80 4.71
N SER A 243 -15.80 6.40 5.65
CA SER A 243 -15.22 7.12 6.78
C SER A 243 -15.75 6.51 8.07
N ARG A 244 -14.86 5.92 8.86
CA ARG A 244 -15.19 5.24 10.13
C ARG A 244 -14.08 5.47 11.13
N ASP A 245 -14.43 5.72 12.38
CA ASP A 245 -13.50 5.76 13.51
C ASP A 245 -12.28 6.66 13.23
N ASP A 246 -12.52 7.83 12.64
CA ASP A 246 -11.47 8.79 12.29
C ASP A 246 -10.49 8.34 11.18
N VAL A 247 -10.82 7.25 10.47
CA VAL A 247 -10.05 6.66 9.36
C VAL A 247 -10.84 6.76 8.06
N THR A 248 -10.14 7.09 6.98
CA THR A 248 -10.66 6.99 5.62
C THR A 248 -10.22 5.67 5.02
N TYR A 249 -11.18 4.83 4.61
CA TYR A 249 -10.94 3.56 3.93
C TYR A 249 -11.33 3.68 2.47
N LEU A 250 -10.48 3.20 1.59
CA LEU A 250 -10.66 3.21 0.15
C LEU A 250 -10.48 1.80 -0.39
N VAL A 251 -11.35 1.39 -1.29
CA VAL A 251 -11.12 0.28 -2.20
C VAL A 251 -10.78 0.88 -3.57
N SER A 252 -9.67 0.49 -4.15
CA SER A 252 -9.18 1.00 -5.43
C SER A 252 -8.53 -0.11 -6.24
N GLY A 253 -9.38 -0.97 -6.81
CA GLY A 253 -8.99 -2.12 -7.63
C GLY A 253 -9.24 -1.91 -9.13
N GLY A 254 -9.15 -0.66 -9.61
CA GLY A 254 -9.49 -0.29 -10.98
C GLY A 254 -8.35 -0.35 -12.00
N GLY A 255 -7.20 -0.97 -11.68
CA GLY A 255 -5.98 -0.87 -12.48
C GLY A 255 -5.99 -1.60 -13.84
N GLY A 256 -6.96 -2.46 -14.09
CA GLY A 256 -7.03 -3.19 -15.37
C GLY A 256 -7.78 -4.52 -15.29
N ALA A 257 -7.89 -5.12 -14.11
CA ALA A 257 -8.71 -6.32 -13.90
C ALA A 257 -10.17 -6.06 -14.25
N LYS A 258 -10.91 -7.12 -14.63
CA LYS A 258 -12.32 -6.99 -15.01
C LYS A 258 -13.11 -6.36 -13.84
N PRO A 259 -13.81 -5.23 -14.09
CA PRO A 259 -14.56 -4.55 -13.05
C PRO A 259 -15.66 -5.40 -12.44
N VAL A 260 -15.90 -5.17 -11.13
CA VAL A 260 -16.95 -5.83 -10.35
C VAL A 260 -17.91 -4.75 -9.85
N PRO A 261 -19.25 -4.96 -10.00
CA PRO A 261 -20.23 -3.98 -9.53
C PRO A 261 -20.19 -3.84 -8.01
N VAL A 262 -20.44 -2.64 -7.51
CA VAL A 262 -20.68 -2.36 -6.11
C VAL A 262 -22.15 -2.64 -5.82
N LEU A 263 -22.43 -3.61 -4.97
CA LEU A 263 -23.79 -3.94 -4.52
C LEU A 263 -24.02 -3.36 -3.12
N ARG A 264 -24.65 -2.20 -3.08
CA ARG A 264 -24.88 -1.47 -1.84
C ARG A 264 -26.18 -1.87 -1.20
N ILE A 265 -26.08 -2.78 -0.25
CA ILE A 265 -27.23 -3.21 0.52
C ILE A 265 -27.47 -2.32 1.74
N PHE A 266 -26.46 -1.62 2.27
CA PHE A 266 -26.51 -0.80 3.49
C PHE A 266 -25.74 0.54 3.38
N GLY A 267 -26.37 1.55 3.24
CA GLY A 267 -26.53 2.96 3.64
C GLY A 267 -25.35 3.91 3.71
N GLU A 268 -24.05 3.60 3.69
CA GLU A 268 -22.98 4.60 3.88
C GLU A 268 -22.01 4.73 2.70
N LEU A 269 -22.24 4.00 1.65
CA LEU A 269 -21.32 3.95 0.53
C LEU A 269 -21.57 5.09 -0.45
N SER A 270 -20.51 5.65 -1.04
CA SER A 270 -20.65 6.64 -2.09
C SER A 270 -21.51 6.06 -3.23
N LYS A 271 -22.26 6.88 -3.94
CA LYS A 271 -23.26 6.46 -4.94
C LYS A 271 -22.66 6.13 -6.31
N LEU A 272 -21.38 5.75 -6.37
CA LEU A 272 -20.71 5.51 -7.64
C LEU A 272 -20.96 4.10 -8.14
N GLU A 273 -21.98 3.97 -8.94
CA GLU A 273 -22.33 2.75 -9.65
C GLU A 273 -21.87 2.85 -11.09
N THR A 274 -20.89 2.06 -11.50
CA THR A 274 -20.55 1.93 -12.91
C THR A 274 -20.06 0.53 -13.20
N ALA A 275 -20.52 -0.04 -14.31
CA ALA A 275 -20.09 -1.35 -14.77
C ALA A 275 -18.60 -1.36 -15.15
N GLU A 276 -18.12 -0.27 -15.77
CA GLU A 276 -16.71 -0.11 -16.12
C GLU A 276 -16.08 0.90 -15.18
N ASN A 277 -15.13 0.43 -14.37
CA ASN A 277 -14.56 1.22 -13.30
C ASN A 277 -13.03 1.15 -13.28
N PHE A 278 -12.40 1.49 -14.43
CA PHE A 278 -10.96 1.61 -14.49
C PHE A 278 -10.54 2.96 -13.92
N HIS A 279 -9.69 2.96 -12.91
CA HIS A 279 -9.33 4.18 -12.19
C HIS A 279 -8.03 4.03 -11.40
N TYR A 280 -7.51 5.18 -10.97
CA TYR A 280 -6.57 5.32 -9.87
C TYR A 280 -7.03 6.44 -8.93
N ILE A 281 -6.45 6.52 -7.74
CA ILE A 281 -6.65 7.63 -6.81
C ILE A 281 -5.42 8.53 -6.88
N ARG A 282 -5.64 9.79 -7.27
CA ARG A 282 -4.66 10.86 -7.15
C ARG A 282 -4.79 11.52 -5.79
N PHE A 283 -3.74 11.48 -5.01
CA PHE A 283 -3.60 12.23 -3.77
C PHE A 283 -2.78 13.48 -3.99
N ARG A 284 -3.19 14.59 -3.35
CA ARG A 284 -2.44 15.85 -3.35
C ARG A 284 -2.43 16.43 -1.93
N LEU A 285 -1.24 16.50 -1.34
CA LEU A 285 -1.05 17.17 -0.06
C LEU A 285 -0.76 18.65 -0.30
N GLU A 286 -1.56 19.53 0.26
CA GLU A 286 -1.41 20.99 0.18
C GLU A 286 -1.97 21.65 1.44
N GLY A 287 -1.21 22.55 2.08
CA GLY A 287 -1.68 23.33 3.22
C GLY A 287 -2.19 22.50 4.42
N GLY A 288 -1.64 21.28 4.67
CA GLY A 288 -2.10 20.40 5.75
C GLY A 288 -3.41 19.66 5.43
N VAL A 289 -3.83 19.67 4.17
CA VAL A 289 -4.99 18.92 3.67
C VAL A 289 -4.53 17.91 2.64
N LEU A 290 -4.89 16.65 2.82
CA LEU A 290 -4.71 15.59 1.85
C LEU A 290 -5.99 15.45 1.02
N HIS A 291 -5.95 15.96 -0.21
CA HIS A 291 -7.03 15.83 -1.19
C HIS A 291 -6.90 14.50 -1.91
N GLY A 292 -7.98 13.75 -1.98
CA GLY A 292 -8.09 12.53 -2.80
C GLY A 292 -9.05 12.74 -3.96
N THR A 293 -8.67 12.28 -5.13
CA THR A 293 -9.50 12.34 -6.34
C THR A 293 -9.48 10.98 -7.04
N MET A 294 -10.65 10.38 -7.25
CA MET A 294 -10.79 9.24 -8.12
C MET A 294 -10.71 9.73 -9.58
N VAL A 295 -9.69 9.30 -10.31
CA VAL A 295 -9.53 9.59 -11.74
C VAL A 295 -9.92 8.35 -12.51
N ARG A 296 -11.05 8.41 -13.19
CA ARG A 296 -11.67 7.27 -13.89
C ARG A 296 -11.47 7.37 -15.40
N PHE A 297 -11.17 6.23 -15.99
CA PHE A 297 -11.12 6.01 -17.43
C PHE A 297 -12.24 5.08 -17.90
N ASP A 298 -12.93 5.45 -18.97
CA ASP A 298 -13.96 4.65 -19.60
C ASP A 298 -13.53 4.35 -21.06
N PRO A 299 -13.11 3.11 -21.36
CA PRO A 299 -12.57 2.75 -22.67
C PRO A 299 -13.62 2.75 -23.79
N GLU A 300 -14.92 2.80 -23.46
CA GLU A 300 -16.00 2.81 -24.44
C GLU A 300 -16.36 4.23 -24.90
N ARG A 301 -15.81 5.26 -24.23
CA ARG A 301 -16.03 6.65 -24.58
C ARG A 301 -14.95 7.20 -25.51
N ASN A 302 -15.30 8.28 -26.24
CA ASN A 302 -14.31 9.00 -27.04
C ASN A 302 -13.25 9.70 -26.16
N ALA A 303 -12.12 10.08 -26.75
CA ALA A 303 -10.98 10.64 -26.01
C ALA A 303 -11.32 11.88 -25.16
N GLU A 304 -12.30 12.70 -25.56
CA GLU A 304 -12.69 13.92 -24.87
C GLU A 304 -13.49 13.63 -23.58
N THR A 305 -14.27 12.55 -23.56
CA THR A 305 -15.18 12.18 -22.47
C THR A 305 -14.75 10.94 -21.69
N ALA A 306 -13.69 10.25 -22.13
CA ALA A 306 -13.21 9.02 -21.51
C ALA A 306 -12.72 9.21 -20.06
N TRP A 307 -12.27 10.41 -19.71
CA TRP A 307 -11.75 10.72 -18.39
C TRP A 307 -12.75 11.52 -17.56
N THR A 308 -13.00 11.05 -16.33
CA THR A 308 -13.89 11.73 -15.38
C THR A 308 -13.30 11.68 -13.96
N GLU A 309 -13.75 12.57 -13.10
CA GLU A 309 -13.36 12.61 -11.67
C GLU A 309 -14.63 12.53 -10.80
N PRO A 310 -15.25 11.37 -10.68
CA PRO A 310 -16.57 11.22 -10.08
C PRO A 310 -16.58 11.33 -8.55
N ASP A 311 -15.45 11.17 -7.87
CA ASP A 311 -15.35 11.37 -6.42
C ASP A 311 -14.13 12.21 -6.06
N ARG A 312 -14.33 13.10 -5.10
CA ARG A 312 -13.30 13.94 -4.46
C ARG A 312 -13.57 14.00 -2.97
N PHE A 313 -12.50 13.92 -2.18
CA PHE A 313 -12.59 14.00 -0.73
C PHE A 313 -11.35 14.68 -0.13
N GLU A 314 -11.46 15.05 1.13
CA GLU A 314 -10.39 15.70 1.88
C GLU A 314 -10.18 15.01 3.23
N VAL A 315 -8.93 14.91 3.63
CA VAL A 315 -8.52 14.51 4.98
C VAL A 315 -7.64 15.63 5.52
N LYS A 316 -8.11 16.33 6.57
CA LYS A 316 -7.36 17.42 7.19
C LYS A 316 -6.40 16.88 8.23
N ALA A 317 -5.17 17.39 8.28
CA ALA A 317 -4.23 17.11 9.35
C ALA A 317 -4.87 17.44 10.72
N ARG A 318 -4.40 16.78 11.77
CA ARG A 318 -4.83 17.13 13.14
C ARG A 318 -4.21 18.46 13.54
N ASP A 319 -4.97 19.27 14.26
CA ASP A 319 -4.42 20.48 14.86
C ASP A 319 -3.38 20.11 15.93
N SER A 320 -2.18 20.63 15.77
CA SER A 320 -1.08 20.41 16.73
C SER A 320 -1.37 20.97 18.13
N SER A 321 -2.41 21.81 18.26
CA SER A 321 -2.82 22.48 19.49
C SER A 321 -3.97 21.77 20.23
N SER A 322 -4.59 20.74 19.66
CA SER A 322 -5.70 20.04 20.32
C SER A 322 -5.18 19.14 21.44
N PRO A 323 -5.68 19.27 22.69
CA PRO A 323 -5.30 18.37 23.77
C PRO A 323 -5.71 16.94 23.40
N ARG A 324 -4.78 16.00 23.55
CA ARG A 324 -5.06 14.59 23.40
C ARG A 324 -5.96 14.15 24.57
N THR A 325 -7.18 13.77 24.29
CA THR A 325 -8.02 13.08 25.27
C THR A 325 -7.46 11.65 25.42
N PRO A 326 -7.17 11.22 26.64
CA PRO A 326 -6.61 9.89 26.93
C PRO A 326 -7.56 8.73 26.55
#